data_72215c47ed6b7980c27ac37b58de1de8
#
_entry.id   72215c47ed6b7980c27ac37b58de1de8
#
_cell.length_a   1.000
_cell.length_b   1.000
_cell.length_c   1.000
_cell.angle_alpha   90.00
_cell.angle_beta   90.00
_cell.angle_gamma   90.00
#
_symmetry.space_group_name_H-M   'P 1'
#
loop_
_entity.id
_entity.type
_entity.pdbx_description
1 polymer ?
#
loop_
_entity_poly.entity_id
_entity_poly.type
_entity_poly.pdbx_seq_one_letter_code
_entity_poly.pdbx_strand_id
1 'polypeptide(L)'
;TLAEIGASFEPDWSFLFGALTRGGETVIPRGDQRLEAGDHVRVLTSRHDRNKILELLGASHRRAKRVMVLGGGAVGSRVAERLEMAGADVVLVEHDLDRARVLSERLPRITVVRGDIEDTDMLSEESISDKDLVIAATGDDAANVLACAFAASGRDTFTVAVIHRLSL
;
A
#
# COMPACT_ATOMS: atom_id res chain seq x y z
N THR A 1 -14.08 22.64 13.96
CA THR A 1 -14.01 21.75 15.14
C THR A 1 -14.56 20.37 14.81
N LEU A 2 -14.26 19.38 15.64
CA LEU A 2 -14.79 18.02 15.49
C LEU A 2 -16.32 17.96 15.65
N ALA A 3 -16.87 18.84 16.50
CA ALA A 3 -18.33 18.98 16.64
C ALA A 3 -18.98 19.52 15.37
N GLU A 4 -18.37 20.50 14.70
CA GLU A 4 -18.84 21.05 13.42
C GLU A 4 -18.79 19.98 12.32
N ILE A 5 -17.70 19.20 12.29
CA ILE A 5 -17.59 18.06 11.39
C ILE A 5 -18.75 17.08 11.65
N GLY A 6 -18.96 16.67 12.90
CA GLY A 6 -20.03 15.76 13.26
C GLY A 6 -21.43 16.28 12.91
N ALA A 7 -21.66 17.58 13.07
CA ALA A 7 -22.95 18.21 12.75
C ALA A 7 -23.20 18.40 11.23
N SER A 8 -22.14 18.33 10.41
CA SER A 8 -22.22 18.51 8.95
C SER A 8 -22.71 17.26 8.22
N PHE A 9 -22.83 16.14 8.93
CA PHE A 9 -23.20 14.86 8.31
C PHE A 9 -24.66 14.52 8.47
N GLU A 10 -25.17 13.81 7.48
CA GLU A 10 -26.53 13.28 7.50
C GLU A 10 -26.71 12.34 8.70
N PRO A 11 -27.92 12.29 9.30
CA PRO A 11 -28.17 11.57 10.55
C PRO A 11 -27.88 10.07 10.51
N ASP A 12 -27.66 9.51 9.32
CA ASP A 12 -27.41 8.07 9.12
C ASP A 12 -25.92 7.68 9.19
N TRP A 13 -24.99 8.65 9.35
CA TRP A 13 -23.56 8.33 9.41
C TRP A 13 -23.13 8.05 10.84
N SER A 14 -22.61 6.85 11.08
CA SER A 14 -22.02 6.49 12.36
C SER A 14 -20.48 6.51 12.28
N PHE A 15 -19.87 7.48 12.91
CA PHE A 15 -18.43 7.51 13.14
C PHE A 15 -18.08 8.16 14.47
N LEU A 16 -16.91 7.82 14.98
CA LEU A 16 -16.38 8.37 16.22
C LEU A 16 -14.88 8.65 16.04
N PHE A 17 -14.46 9.85 16.39
CA PHE A 17 -13.05 10.16 16.56
C PHE A 17 -12.56 9.53 17.86
N GLY A 18 -11.85 8.40 17.77
CA GLY A 18 -11.42 7.63 18.94
C GLY A 18 -10.12 8.11 19.56
N ALA A 19 -9.19 8.65 18.75
CA ALA A 19 -7.93 9.21 19.21
C ALA A 19 -7.37 10.23 18.22
N LEU A 20 -6.65 11.21 18.76
CA LEU A 20 -5.89 12.22 18.03
C LEU A 20 -4.44 12.18 18.51
N THR A 21 -3.49 11.98 17.61
CA THR A 21 -2.05 12.07 17.92
C THR A 21 -1.46 13.27 17.21
N ARG A 22 -0.86 14.18 17.98
CA ARG A 22 -0.19 15.40 17.53
C ARG A 22 1.14 15.54 18.25
N GLY A 23 2.24 15.76 17.51
CA GLY A 23 3.56 15.92 18.10
C GLY A 23 4.03 14.76 18.99
N GLY A 24 3.56 13.52 18.72
CA GLY A 24 3.87 12.34 19.51
C GLY A 24 2.96 12.10 20.73
N GLU A 25 2.12 13.06 21.09
CA GLU A 25 1.13 12.91 22.17
C GLU A 25 -0.20 12.43 21.61
N THR A 26 -0.81 11.46 22.29
CA THR A 26 -2.13 10.92 21.93
C THR A 26 -3.16 11.29 22.98
N VAL A 27 -4.24 11.91 22.53
CA VAL A 27 -5.35 12.34 23.37
C VAL A 27 -6.67 11.77 22.86
N ILE A 28 -7.66 11.65 23.75
CA ILE A 28 -9.05 11.39 23.35
C ILE A 28 -9.65 12.73 22.90
N PRO A 29 -10.05 12.87 21.63
CA PRO A 29 -10.49 14.14 21.11
C PRO A 29 -11.84 14.55 21.67
N ARG A 30 -12.01 15.87 21.86
CA ARG A 30 -13.26 16.50 22.28
C ARG A 30 -13.86 17.31 21.13
N GLY A 31 -15.17 17.56 21.18
CA GLY A 31 -15.89 18.24 20.11
C GLY A 31 -15.38 19.67 19.78
N ASP A 32 -14.79 20.36 20.75
CA ASP A 32 -14.21 21.71 20.61
C ASP A 32 -12.83 21.72 19.93
N GLN A 33 -12.18 20.57 19.83
CA GLN A 33 -10.84 20.48 19.20
C GLN A 33 -10.94 20.65 17.67
N ARG A 34 -9.87 21.22 17.10
CA ARG A 34 -9.68 21.35 15.64
C ARG A 34 -8.62 20.38 15.19
N LEU A 35 -8.84 19.81 14.00
CA LEU A 35 -7.81 19.06 13.28
C LEU A 35 -6.82 20.05 12.64
N GLU A 36 -5.54 19.68 12.67
CA GLU A 36 -4.45 20.42 12.07
C GLU A 36 -3.67 19.54 11.09
N ALA A 37 -2.96 20.16 10.17
CA ALA A 37 -2.11 19.42 9.27
C ALA A 37 -1.03 18.66 10.03
N GLY A 38 -0.84 17.38 9.73
CA GLY A 38 0.11 16.50 10.45
C GLY A 38 -0.51 15.72 11.60
N ASP A 39 -1.78 15.93 11.94
CA ASP A 39 -2.48 15.11 12.92
C ASP A 39 -2.70 13.68 12.43
N HIS A 40 -2.50 12.72 13.31
CA HIS A 40 -2.90 11.34 13.09
C HIS A 40 -4.20 11.06 13.83
N VAL A 41 -5.26 10.78 13.09
CA VAL A 41 -6.60 10.57 13.65
C VAL A 41 -7.02 9.12 13.52
N ARG A 42 -7.50 8.52 14.62
CA ARG A 42 -8.13 7.21 14.61
C ARG A 42 -9.65 7.38 14.60
N VAL A 43 -10.28 6.90 13.55
CA VAL A 43 -11.73 6.97 13.37
C VAL A 43 -12.32 5.57 13.41
N LEU A 44 -13.36 5.40 14.23
CA LEU A 44 -14.21 4.21 14.27
C LEU A 44 -15.43 4.50 13.42
N THR A 45 -15.74 3.62 12.47
CA THR A 45 -16.89 3.77 11.58
C THR A 45 -17.37 2.41 11.09
N SER A 46 -18.58 2.38 10.54
CA SER A 46 -19.10 1.19 9.87
C SER A 46 -18.31 0.90 8.58
N ARG A 47 -18.34 -0.36 8.13
CA ARG A 47 -17.74 -0.72 6.83
C ARG A 47 -18.43 0.02 5.67
N HIS A 48 -19.70 0.33 5.81
CA HIS A 48 -20.51 1.03 4.81
C HIS A 48 -20.06 2.48 4.65
N ASP A 49 -19.77 3.17 5.74
CA ASP A 49 -19.44 4.60 5.75
C ASP A 49 -17.94 4.89 5.58
N ARG A 50 -17.10 3.84 5.61
CA ARG A 50 -15.64 3.97 5.54
C ARG A 50 -15.16 4.86 4.40
N ASN A 51 -15.67 4.64 3.18
CA ASN A 51 -15.21 5.38 2.00
C ASN A 51 -15.62 6.85 2.07
N LYS A 52 -16.83 7.11 2.57
CA LYS A 52 -17.34 8.46 2.77
C LYS A 52 -16.49 9.24 3.80
N ILE A 53 -16.12 8.59 4.90
CA ILE A 53 -15.27 9.20 5.94
C ILE A 53 -13.86 9.49 5.39
N LEU A 54 -13.30 8.59 4.60
CA LEU A 54 -11.99 8.81 3.98
C LEU A 54 -12.00 9.97 2.98
N GLU A 55 -13.04 10.06 2.17
CA GLU A 55 -13.24 11.16 1.23
C GLU A 55 -13.38 12.49 1.96
N LEU A 56 -14.15 12.52 3.04
CA LEU A 56 -14.30 13.67 3.91
C LEU A 56 -13.00 14.18 4.50
N LEU A 57 -12.19 13.26 5.00
CA LEU A 57 -10.89 13.59 5.60
C LEU A 57 -9.82 13.91 4.56
N GLY A 58 -10.16 13.97 3.27
CA GLY A 58 -9.20 14.14 2.18
C GLY A 58 -8.27 12.94 2.01
N ALA A 59 -8.52 11.87 2.76
CA ALA A 59 -7.78 10.62 2.70
C ALA A 59 -8.41 9.67 1.66
N SER A 60 -8.65 10.17 0.45
CA SER A 60 -9.13 9.33 -0.63
C SER A 60 -8.13 8.20 -0.84
N HIS A 61 -8.57 6.96 -0.68
CA HIS A 61 -7.77 5.81 -1.10
C HIS A 61 -7.53 5.94 -2.61
N ARG A 62 -6.37 6.43 -2.99
CA ARG A 62 -5.83 6.09 -4.30
C ARG A 62 -5.66 4.58 -4.26
N ARG A 63 -6.60 3.86 -4.87
CA ARG A 63 -6.36 2.44 -5.14
C ARG A 63 -5.14 2.41 -6.03
N ALA A 64 -4.10 1.72 -5.60
CA ALA A 64 -2.96 1.44 -6.45
C ALA A 64 -3.49 0.71 -7.68
N LYS A 65 -3.32 1.34 -8.85
CA LYS A 65 -3.74 0.78 -10.13
C LYS A 65 -2.60 0.04 -10.80
N ARG A 66 -1.40 0.59 -10.72
CA ARG A 66 -0.17 0.03 -11.28
C ARG A 66 0.68 -0.51 -10.15
N VAL A 67 0.79 -1.82 -10.08
CA VAL A 67 1.48 -2.49 -8.97
C VAL A 67 2.62 -3.33 -9.52
N MET A 68 3.76 -3.28 -8.83
CA MET A 68 4.85 -4.22 -9.06
C MET A 68 5.08 -5.07 -7.82
N VAL A 69 5.14 -6.37 -8.01
CA VAL A 69 5.48 -7.33 -6.96
C VAL A 69 6.81 -7.97 -7.31
N LEU A 70 7.78 -7.86 -6.41
CA LEU A 70 9.12 -8.40 -6.57
C LEU A 70 9.25 -9.69 -5.78
N GLY A 71 9.44 -10.80 -6.48
CA GLY A 71 9.50 -12.16 -5.94
C GLY A 71 8.20 -12.94 -6.13
N GLY A 72 8.25 -14.01 -6.92
CA GLY A 72 7.15 -14.92 -7.23
C GLY A 72 6.99 -16.10 -6.26
N GLY A 73 7.55 -15.99 -5.06
CA GLY A 73 7.40 -16.98 -4.00
C GLY A 73 5.96 -17.12 -3.48
N ALA A 74 5.77 -17.88 -2.40
CA ALA A 74 4.43 -18.14 -1.85
C ALA A 74 3.69 -16.87 -1.43
N VAL A 75 4.39 -15.88 -0.86
CA VAL A 75 3.81 -14.59 -0.45
C VAL A 75 3.53 -13.72 -1.67
N GLY A 76 4.56 -13.45 -2.50
CA GLY A 76 4.44 -12.51 -3.62
C GLY A 76 3.41 -12.95 -4.65
N SER A 77 3.37 -14.23 -5.03
CA SER A 77 2.37 -14.73 -5.99
C SER A 77 0.93 -14.59 -5.46
N ARG A 78 0.70 -14.85 -4.17
CA ARG A 78 -0.61 -14.66 -3.52
C ARG A 78 -1.03 -13.21 -3.46
N VAL A 79 -0.08 -12.32 -3.16
CA VAL A 79 -0.32 -10.87 -3.11
C VAL A 79 -0.65 -10.35 -4.51
N ALA A 80 0.12 -10.75 -5.52
CA ALA A 80 -0.12 -10.40 -6.92
C ALA A 80 -1.54 -10.81 -7.39
N GLU A 81 -1.93 -12.06 -7.13
CA GLU A 81 -3.26 -12.58 -7.44
C GLU A 81 -4.39 -11.75 -6.76
N ARG A 82 -4.22 -11.43 -5.47
CA ARG A 82 -5.21 -10.63 -4.72
C ARG A 82 -5.35 -9.21 -5.25
N LEU A 83 -4.25 -8.60 -5.66
CA LEU A 83 -4.25 -7.24 -6.20
C LEU A 83 -4.87 -7.20 -7.59
N GLU A 84 -4.57 -8.18 -8.45
CA GLU A 84 -5.22 -8.35 -9.75
C GLU A 84 -6.74 -8.52 -9.59
N MET A 85 -7.17 -9.41 -8.70
CA MET A 85 -8.60 -9.60 -8.40
C MET A 85 -9.28 -8.32 -7.86
N ALA A 86 -8.53 -7.42 -7.23
CA ALA A 86 -8.99 -6.10 -6.79
C ALA A 86 -9.00 -5.05 -7.91
N GLY A 87 -8.59 -5.43 -9.14
CA GLY A 87 -8.60 -4.58 -10.33
C GLY A 87 -7.32 -3.77 -10.56
N ALA A 88 -6.19 -4.17 -9.94
CA ALA A 88 -4.89 -3.59 -10.23
C ALA A 88 -4.27 -4.24 -11.47
N ASP A 89 -3.50 -3.45 -12.22
CA ASP A 89 -2.56 -3.91 -13.24
C ASP A 89 -1.27 -4.31 -12.53
N VAL A 90 -0.93 -5.61 -12.58
CA VAL A 90 0.15 -6.18 -11.79
C VAL A 90 1.27 -6.70 -12.67
N VAL A 91 2.47 -6.24 -12.39
CA VAL A 91 3.74 -6.81 -12.87
C VAL A 91 4.35 -7.63 -11.74
N LEU A 92 4.66 -8.90 -11.99
CA LEU A 92 5.32 -9.79 -11.05
C LEU A 92 6.73 -10.14 -11.57
N VAL A 93 7.75 -9.76 -10.82
CA VAL A 93 9.15 -10.05 -11.16
C VAL A 93 9.59 -11.31 -10.43
N GLU A 94 10.13 -12.29 -11.16
CA GLU A 94 10.66 -13.54 -10.61
C GLU A 94 12.00 -13.87 -11.28
N HIS A 95 13.01 -14.19 -10.48
CA HIS A 95 14.36 -14.42 -10.99
C HIS A 95 14.54 -15.81 -11.57
N ASP A 96 13.88 -16.81 -11.01
CA ASP A 96 13.93 -18.19 -11.46
C ASP A 96 13.07 -18.39 -12.73
N LEU A 97 13.70 -18.82 -13.82
CA LEU A 97 13.05 -18.96 -15.13
C LEU A 97 11.89 -19.97 -15.12
N ASP A 98 12.10 -21.10 -14.46
CA ASP A 98 11.09 -22.18 -14.47
C ASP A 98 9.88 -21.76 -13.63
N ARG A 99 10.11 -21.09 -12.51
CA ARG A 99 9.05 -20.52 -11.68
C ARG A 99 8.31 -19.41 -12.42
N ALA A 100 9.01 -18.52 -13.11
CA ALA A 100 8.40 -17.45 -13.88
C ALA A 100 7.47 -18.03 -14.97
N ARG A 101 7.88 -19.11 -15.65
CA ARG A 101 7.03 -19.81 -16.63
C ARG A 101 5.76 -20.37 -15.98
N VAL A 102 5.90 -21.10 -14.88
CA VAL A 102 4.76 -21.68 -14.14
C VAL A 102 3.81 -20.57 -13.66
N LEU A 103 4.36 -19.44 -13.20
CA LEU A 103 3.55 -18.31 -12.76
C LEU A 103 2.80 -17.65 -13.92
N SER A 104 3.43 -17.48 -15.08
CA SER A 104 2.78 -16.88 -16.25
C SER A 104 1.62 -17.74 -16.77
N GLU A 105 1.74 -19.06 -16.70
CA GLU A 105 0.65 -19.98 -17.06
C GLU A 105 -0.49 -19.96 -16.04
N ARG A 106 -0.16 -19.88 -14.74
CA ARG A 106 -1.13 -19.90 -13.65
C ARG A 106 -1.85 -18.56 -13.46
N LEU A 107 -1.21 -17.45 -13.79
CA LEU A 107 -1.68 -16.08 -13.55
C LEU A 107 -1.81 -15.30 -14.88
N PRO A 108 -2.71 -15.69 -15.79
CA PRO A 108 -2.74 -15.18 -17.16
C PRO A 108 -3.10 -13.70 -17.30
N ARG A 109 -3.57 -13.06 -16.22
CA ARG A 109 -3.87 -11.62 -16.19
C ARG A 109 -2.76 -10.78 -15.57
N ILE A 110 -1.70 -11.42 -15.06
CA ILE A 110 -0.55 -10.77 -14.44
C ILE A 110 0.60 -10.83 -15.44
N THR A 111 1.24 -9.71 -15.68
CA THR A 111 2.48 -9.67 -16.45
C THR A 111 3.60 -10.23 -15.61
N VAL A 112 4.11 -11.42 -15.98
CA VAL A 112 5.25 -12.03 -15.29
C VAL A 112 6.52 -11.72 -16.05
N VAL A 113 7.47 -11.08 -15.39
CA VAL A 113 8.78 -10.70 -15.92
C VAL A 113 9.84 -11.55 -15.24
N ARG A 114 10.73 -12.16 -16.04
CA ARG A 114 11.92 -12.76 -15.48
C ARG A 114 12.96 -11.66 -15.24
N GLY A 115 13.39 -11.49 -14.00
CA GLY A 115 14.38 -10.46 -13.65
C GLY A 115 14.93 -10.64 -12.25
N ASP A 116 16.05 -9.98 -12.00
CA ASP A 116 16.65 -9.89 -10.69
C ASP A 116 16.30 -8.55 -10.06
N ILE A 117 15.83 -8.56 -8.81
CA ILE A 117 15.45 -7.34 -8.09
C ILE A 117 16.64 -6.48 -7.68
N GLU A 118 17.86 -7.00 -7.76
CA GLU A 118 19.11 -6.25 -7.56
C GLU A 118 19.57 -5.54 -8.84
N ASP A 119 19.01 -5.90 -10.00
CA ASP A 119 19.27 -5.25 -11.28
C ASP A 119 18.42 -3.97 -11.42
N THR A 120 19.00 -2.84 -11.06
CA THR A 120 18.36 -1.53 -11.11
C THR A 120 18.02 -1.07 -12.53
N ASP A 121 18.78 -1.52 -13.54
CA ASP A 121 18.52 -1.18 -14.94
C ASP A 121 17.25 -1.89 -15.40
N MET A 122 17.12 -3.18 -15.12
CA MET A 122 15.90 -3.95 -15.37
C MET A 122 14.70 -3.35 -14.64
N LEU A 123 14.85 -2.99 -13.36
CA LEU A 123 13.75 -2.36 -12.60
C LEU A 123 13.33 -1.01 -13.20
N SER A 124 14.27 -0.24 -13.74
CA SER A 124 14.02 1.03 -14.42
C SER A 124 13.31 0.81 -15.76
N GLU A 125 13.72 -0.18 -16.54
CA GLU A 125 13.06 -0.56 -17.80
C GLU A 125 11.60 -0.95 -17.57
N GLU A 126 11.31 -1.65 -16.47
CA GLU A 126 9.96 -2.01 -16.04
C GLU A 126 9.21 -0.84 -15.37
N SER A 127 9.80 0.35 -15.36
CA SER A 127 9.18 1.58 -14.82
C SER A 127 8.75 1.45 -13.37
N ILE A 128 9.64 0.95 -12.51
CA ILE A 128 9.36 0.74 -11.08
C ILE A 128 8.95 2.04 -10.38
N SER A 129 9.57 3.17 -10.75
CA SER A 129 9.30 4.49 -10.15
C SER A 129 7.95 5.10 -10.57
N ASP A 130 7.29 4.54 -11.59
CA ASP A 130 5.98 4.98 -12.06
C ASP A 130 4.83 4.13 -11.50
N LYS A 131 5.14 3.13 -10.69
CA LYS A 131 4.12 2.30 -10.04
C LYS A 131 3.49 3.07 -8.87
N ASP A 132 2.22 2.81 -8.64
CA ASP A 132 1.51 3.35 -7.47
C ASP A 132 1.91 2.60 -6.20
N LEU A 133 2.28 1.30 -6.34
CA LEU A 133 2.67 0.42 -5.25
C LEU A 133 3.74 -0.58 -5.72
N VAL A 134 4.80 -0.71 -4.93
CA VAL A 134 5.83 -1.74 -5.08
C VAL A 134 5.89 -2.59 -3.83
N ILE A 135 5.84 -3.90 -3.99
CA ILE A 135 5.90 -4.87 -2.88
C ILE A 135 7.08 -5.80 -3.14
N ALA A 136 8.10 -5.77 -2.29
CA ALA A 136 9.22 -6.69 -2.33
C ALA A 136 9.01 -7.83 -1.33
N ALA A 137 8.92 -9.06 -1.84
CA ALA A 137 8.58 -10.27 -1.09
C ALA A 137 9.44 -11.47 -1.51
N THR A 138 10.74 -11.25 -1.67
CA THR A 138 11.73 -12.31 -1.89
C THR A 138 12.21 -12.89 -0.56
N GLY A 139 13.06 -13.91 -0.62
CA GLY A 139 13.71 -14.49 0.57
C GLY A 139 14.86 -13.67 1.13
N ASP A 140 15.29 -12.59 0.46
CA ASP A 140 16.37 -11.72 0.89
C ASP A 140 15.84 -10.39 1.43
N ASP A 141 15.93 -10.21 2.75
CA ASP A 141 15.42 -9.01 3.43
C ASP A 141 16.16 -7.74 3.00
N ALA A 142 17.48 -7.82 2.76
CA ALA A 142 18.28 -6.68 2.35
C ALA A 142 17.93 -6.24 0.93
N ALA A 143 17.83 -7.18 0.00
CA ALA A 143 17.39 -6.92 -1.37
C ALA A 143 15.96 -6.33 -1.40
N ASN A 144 15.04 -6.83 -0.56
CA ASN A 144 13.69 -6.28 -0.44
C ASN A 144 13.69 -4.81 -0.01
N VAL A 145 14.51 -4.46 0.99
CA VAL A 145 14.63 -3.07 1.46
C VAL A 145 15.25 -2.17 0.40
N LEU A 146 16.32 -2.62 -0.26
CA LEU A 146 17.03 -1.83 -1.28
C LEU A 146 16.13 -1.57 -2.50
N ALA A 147 15.43 -2.59 -3.00
CA ALA A 147 14.50 -2.42 -4.12
C ALA A 147 13.35 -1.46 -3.76
N CYS A 148 12.82 -1.54 -2.53
CA CYS A 148 11.81 -0.60 -2.05
C CYS A 148 12.36 0.82 -1.92
N ALA A 149 13.60 1.00 -1.44
CA ALA A 149 14.25 2.31 -1.37
C ALA A 149 14.49 2.91 -2.77
N PHE A 150 14.88 2.08 -3.73
CA PHE A 150 15.03 2.47 -5.13
C PHE A 150 13.67 2.90 -5.73
N ALA A 151 12.61 2.13 -5.53
CA ALA A 151 11.27 2.47 -5.98
C ALA A 151 10.74 3.79 -5.35
N ALA A 152 11.05 4.02 -4.07
CA ALA A 152 10.62 5.22 -3.34
C ALA A 152 11.31 6.52 -3.83
N SER A 153 12.34 6.43 -4.70
CA SER A 153 12.91 7.60 -5.38
C SER A 153 11.91 8.25 -6.37
N GLY A 154 10.88 7.51 -6.79
CA GLY A 154 9.71 8.02 -7.50
C GLY A 154 8.84 8.91 -6.59
N ARG A 155 8.15 9.90 -7.16
CA ARG A 155 7.47 10.96 -6.38
C ARG A 155 6.28 10.47 -5.54
N ASP A 156 5.59 9.40 -5.93
CA ASP A 156 4.32 8.98 -5.33
C ASP A 156 4.20 7.45 -5.18
N THR A 157 5.30 6.72 -5.24
CA THR A 157 5.31 5.26 -5.12
C THR A 157 5.24 4.84 -3.66
N PHE A 158 4.18 4.12 -3.28
CA PHE A 158 4.11 3.48 -1.98
C PHE A 158 4.88 2.15 -2.02
N THR A 159 5.69 1.87 -0.99
CA THR A 159 6.52 0.67 -0.96
C THR A 159 6.27 -0.19 0.27
N VAL A 160 6.35 -1.50 0.11
CA VAL A 160 6.22 -2.49 1.18
C VAL A 160 7.33 -3.53 1.03
N ALA A 161 8.20 -3.65 2.02
CA ALA A 161 9.20 -4.71 2.10
C ALA A 161 8.75 -5.79 3.09
N VAL A 162 8.77 -7.05 2.66
CA VAL A 162 8.57 -8.20 3.54
C VAL A 162 9.89 -8.52 4.22
N ILE A 163 9.89 -8.59 5.55
CA ILE A 163 11.06 -8.88 6.37
C ILE A 163 10.80 -10.17 7.15
N HIS A 164 11.70 -11.15 7.02
CA HIS A 164 11.58 -12.46 7.66
C HIS A 164 12.33 -12.54 8.99
N ARG A 165 13.35 -11.69 9.17
CA ARG A 165 14.20 -11.69 10.35
C ARG A 165 14.15 -10.31 11.02
N LEU A 166 13.53 -10.26 12.18
CA LEU A 166 13.70 -9.15 13.11
C LEU A 166 14.90 -9.51 14.00
N SER A 167 16.12 -9.20 13.54
CA SER A 167 17.26 -9.14 14.45
C SER A 167 17.15 -7.82 15.23
N LEU A 168 16.66 -7.91 16.46
CA LEU A 168 16.74 -6.86 17.45
C LEU A 168 18.16 -6.78 18.00
#